data_b55c857b9999dc38e224ac9fae0b1644
#
_entry.id   b55c857b9999dc38e224ac9fae0b1644
#
_cell.length_a   1.000
_cell.length_b   1.000
_cell.length_c   1.000
_cell.angle_alpha   90.00
_cell.angle_beta   90.00
_cell.angle_gamma   90.00
#
_symmetry.space_group_name_H-M   'P 1'
#
loop_
_entity.id
_entity.type
_entity.pdbx_description
1 polymer ?
#
loop_
_entity_poly.entity_id
_entity_poly.type
_entity_poly.pdbx_seq_one_letter_code
_entity_poly.pdbx_strand_id
1 'polypeptide(L)'
;MQTSNAPSQLRVWFLFCSFIICCASLGGAVQLPKAFKDLGSADFRKRENAQGKLLDWAKKSPEPAMLEFLEQSRDASDPEIRERCYEILRILVDAEYMKEGEGYIGVALALNDEILTVPGDLKPRYAIRVIEVRADTPGEAAGVQLNDMIVALEEGVWRNTGASSLFRERVKTMKPNSHAKLSILRNGEVLELKVTLGRRPVMADLFINGQDFDTETAEREAKDVYFKLWLSKRKTKIGAGS
;
A
#
# COMPACT_ATOMS: atom_id res chain seq x y z
N MET A 1 -32.26 -65.84 36.88
CA MET A 1 -31.01 -66.51 36.47
C MET A 1 -30.17 -65.41 35.81
N GLN A 2 -29.25 -64.86 36.56
CA GLN A 2 -27.81 -65.13 36.56
C GLN A 2 -27.24 -64.77 35.20
N THR A 3 -26.23 -63.95 35.00
CA THR A 3 -25.03 -63.52 35.77
C THR A 3 -24.45 -62.33 35.03
N SER A 4 -24.10 -61.19 35.63
CA SER A 4 -22.78 -60.79 36.11
C SER A 4 -21.64 -61.01 35.07
N ASN A 5 -21.08 -59.88 34.56
CA ASN A 5 -19.65 -59.60 34.70
C ASN A 5 -19.25 -58.28 33.98
N ALA A 6 -18.88 -57.29 34.71
CA ALA A 6 -17.80 -56.39 34.29
C ALA A 6 -16.47 -57.08 34.66
N PRO A 7 -15.32 -56.84 34.03
CA PRO A 7 -14.61 -55.57 34.16
C PRO A 7 -13.69 -55.25 32.94
N SER A 8 -13.20 -54.12 32.78
CA SER A 8 -11.81 -53.77 33.07
C SER A 8 -11.45 -52.40 32.48
N GLN A 9 -10.93 -51.59 33.33
CA GLN A 9 -10.27 -50.31 33.09
C GLN A 9 -9.07 -50.48 32.15
N LEU A 10 -9.11 -49.88 30.97
CA LEU A 10 -7.91 -49.69 30.18
C LEU A 10 -7.56 -48.19 30.21
N ARG A 11 -6.61 -47.87 31.07
CA ARG A 11 -5.97 -46.53 31.11
C ARG A 11 -5.16 -46.37 29.82
N VAL A 12 -5.67 -45.57 28.90
CA VAL A 12 -4.89 -45.11 27.75
C VAL A 12 -4.12 -43.86 28.17
N TRP A 13 -2.84 -44.05 28.31
CA TRP A 13 -1.85 -42.96 28.51
C TRP A 13 -1.74 -42.22 27.19
N PHE A 14 -2.25 -40.98 27.15
CA PHE A 14 -1.94 -40.00 26.08
C PHE A 14 -0.54 -39.47 26.33
N LEU A 15 0.43 -40.00 25.62
CA LEU A 15 1.74 -39.39 25.45
C LEU A 15 1.58 -38.14 24.59
N PHE A 16 1.61 -36.97 25.23
CA PHE A 16 1.78 -35.69 24.56
C PHE A 16 3.22 -35.66 24.00
N CYS A 17 3.39 -36.07 22.75
CA CYS A 17 4.57 -35.69 21.98
C CYS A 17 4.49 -34.23 21.64
N SER A 18 5.14 -33.38 22.46
CA SER A 18 5.47 -31.99 22.08
C SER A 18 6.42 -32.02 20.88
N PHE A 19 5.85 -31.90 19.68
CA PHE A 19 6.63 -31.63 18.49
C PHE A 19 7.00 -30.14 18.52
N ILE A 20 8.13 -29.81 19.11
CA ILE A 20 8.80 -28.53 18.95
C ILE A 20 9.31 -28.51 17.51
N ILE A 21 8.54 -27.94 16.59
CA ILE A 21 9.03 -27.60 15.26
C ILE A 21 9.97 -26.41 15.41
N CYS A 22 11.26 -26.75 15.55
CA CYS A 22 12.36 -25.82 15.46
C CYS A 22 12.49 -25.42 13.97
N CYS A 23 11.72 -24.42 13.50
CA CYS A 23 12.00 -23.75 12.25
C CYS A 23 13.24 -22.88 12.44
N ALA A 24 14.41 -23.48 12.26
CA ALA A 24 15.66 -22.75 12.07
C ALA A 24 15.61 -22.11 10.68
N SER A 25 15.03 -20.90 10.57
CA SER A 25 15.26 -20.02 9.44
C SER A 25 16.69 -19.49 9.55
N LEU A 26 17.56 -20.01 8.69
CA LEU A 26 18.90 -19.50 8.41
C LEU A 26 18.84 -18.15 7.69
N GLY A 27 18.39 -17.14 8.40
CA GLY A 27 18.55 -15.72 8.08
C GLY A 27 18.86 -15.07 9.41
N GLY A 28 20.07 -14.52 9.58
CA GLY A 28 20.52 -13.96 10.84
C GLY A 28 19.47 -13.02 11.42
N ALA A 29 18.82 -13.44 12.51
CA ALA A 29 17.85 -12.62 13.21
C ALA A 29 18.53 -11.29 13.58
N VAL A 30 17.95 -10.18 13.16
CA VAL A 30 18.44 -8.87 13.53
C VAL A 30 18.37 -8.78 15.04
N GLN A 31 19.52 -8.60 15.70
CA GLN A 31 19.55 -8.32 17.13
C GLN A 31 19.10 -6.88 17.34
N LEU A 32 17.81 -6.65 17.45
CA LEU A 32 17.16 -5.33 17.54
C LEU A 32 17.82 -4.40 18.58
N PRO A 33 18.04 -4.83 19.85
CA PRO A 33 18.65 -3.95 20.84
C PRO A 33 20.04 -3.44 20.43
N LYS A 34 20.84 -4.30 19.77
CA LYS A 34 22.16 -3.90 19.28
C LYS A 34 22.06 -2.94 18.10
N ALA A 35 21.14 -3.20 17.17
CA ALA A 35 20.94 -2.33 16.01
C ALA A 35 20.48 -0.92 16.43
N PHE A 36 19.56 -0.79 17.40
CA PHE A 36 19.19 0.51 17.95
C PHE A 36 20.36 1.23 18.62
N LYS A 37 21.15 0.53 19.42
CA LYS A 37 22.36 1.09 20.04
C LYS A 37 23.39 1.56 19.00
N ASP A 38 23.55 0.82 17.91
CA ASP A 38 24.50 1.14 16.85
C ASP A 38 24.07 2.39 16.04
N LEU A 39 22.79 2.85 16.12
CA LEU A 39 22.36 4.15 15.55
C LEU A 39 23.07 5.34 16.19
N GLY A 40 23.43 5.28 17.48
CA GLY A 40 24.19 6.30 18.19
C GLY A 40 25.71 6.11 18.11
N SER A 41 26.23 5.21 17.28
CA SER A 41 27.69 4.96 17.16
C SER A 41 28.44 6.20 16.65
N ALA A 42 29.62 6.49 17.18
CA ALA A 42 30.51 7.50 16.64
C ALA A 42 30.96 7.17 15.20
N ASP A 43 31.00 5.90 14.83
CA ASP A 43 31.35 5.44 13.49
C ASP A 43 30.17 5.58 12.52
N PHE A 44 30.30 6.42 11.51
CA PHE A 44 29.30 6.66 10.48
C PHE A 44 28.85 5.37 9.78
N ARG A 45 29.80 4.50 9.39
CA ARG A 45 29.45 3.23 8.70
C ARG A 45 28.61 2.29 9.55
N LYS A 46 28.84 2.28 10.87
CA LYS A 46 28.03 1.51 11.80
C LYS A 46 26.62 2.05 11.90
N ARG A 47 26.46 3.37 11.96
CA ARG A 47 25.13 4.02 11.98
C ARG A 47 24.33 3.67 10.72
N GLU A 48 24.92 3.85 9.53
CA GLU A 48 24.25 3.55 8.25
C GLU A 48 23.87 2.07 8.13
N ASN A 49 24.77 1.18 8.54
CA ASN A 49 24.48 -0.27 8.53
C ASN A 49 23.34 -0.64 9.51
N ALA A 50 23.33 -0.02 10.68
CA ALA A 50 22.26 -0.21 11.66
C ALA A 50 20.91 0.29 11.11
N GLN A 51 20.90 1.48 10.53
CA GLN A 51 19.70 2.06 9.89
C GLN A 51 19.16 1.16 8.77
N GLY A 52 20.01 0.66 7.89
CA GLY A 52 19.63 -0.26 6.84
C GLY A 52 18.99 -1.54 7.38
N LYS A 53 19.59 -2.17 8.40
CA LYS A 53 19.05 -3.38 9.05
C LYS A 53 17.70 -3.15 9.71
N LEU A 54 17.53 -2.00 10.37
CA LEU A 54 16.29 -1.63 11.02
C LEU A 54 15.19 -1.33 10.00
N LEU A 55 15.50 -0.67 8.89
CA LEU A 55 14.56 -0.46 7.79
C LEU A 55 14.15 -1.79 7.13
N ASP A 56 15.07 -2.72 6.93
CA ASP A 56 14.74 -4.04 6.37
C ASP A 56 13.90 -4.89 7.32
N TRP A 57 14.10 -4.76 8.62
CA TRP A 57 13.21 -5.34 9.61
C TRP A 57 11.83 -4.69 9.57
N ALA A 58 11.76 -3.37 9.50
CA ALA A 58 10.51 -2.63 9.45
C ALA A 58 9.67 -2.95 8.21
N LYS A 59 10.28 -3.20 7.05
CA LYS A 59 9.57 -3.65 5.84
C LYS A 59 8.87 -5.01 6.04
N LYS A 60 9.46 -5.90 6.86
CA LYS A 60 8.90 -7.24 7.15
C LYS A 60 7.85 -7.23 8.25
N SER A 61 7.91 -6.26 9.16
CA SER A 61 7.04 -6.15 10.33
C SER A 61 6.70 -4.69 10.61
N PRO A 62 5.91 -4.02 9.73
CA PRO A 62 5.75 -2.56 9.78
C PRO A 62 5.08 -2.06 11.07
N GLU A 63 3.98 -2.68 11.51
CA GLU A 63 3.28 -2.21 12.71
C GLU A 63 4.11 -2.33 14.00
N PRO A 64 4.72 -3.50 14.33
CA PRO A 64 5.63 -3.59 15.46
C PRO A 64 6.82 -2.63 15.37
N ALA A 65 7.38 -2.45 14.16
CA ALA A 65 8.50 -1.55 13.96
C ALA A 65 8.14 -0.09 14.23
N MET A 66 7.01 0.39 13.73
CA MET A 66 6.56 1.76 13.98
C MET A 66 6.33 2.05 15.46
N LEU A 67 5.84 1.07 16.23
CA LEU A 67 5.67 1.22 17.69
C LEU A 67 7.04 1.29 18.39
N GLU A 68 7.98 0.42 18.03
CA GLU A 68 9.33 0.42 18.60
C GLU A 68 10.08 1.72 18.27
N PHE A 69 10.03 2.18 17.01
CA PHE A 69 10.64 3.46 16.64
C PHE A 69 10.00 4.64 17.38
N LEU A 70 8.69 4.61 17.61
CA LEU A 70 8.01 5.63 18.40
C LEU A 70 8.52 5.64 19.83
N GLU A 71 8.69 4.48 20.46
CA GLU A 71 9.24 4.35 21.81
C GLU A 71 10.69 4.82 21.85
N GLN A 72 11.54 4.32 20.99
CA GLN A 72 12.95 4.74 20.93
C GLN A 72 13.14 6.24 20.62
N SER A 73 12.27 6.83 19.80
CA SER A 73 12.33 8.26 19.52
C SER A 73 11.99 9.15 20.73
N ARG A 74 11.33 8.60 21.75
CA ARG A 74 10.97 9.31 22.98
C ARG A 74 11.94 9.00 24.11
N ASP A 75 12.24 7.73 24.32
CA ASP A 75 12.74 7.19 25.58
C ASP A 75 14.23 6.82 25.51
N ALA A 76 14.84 6.75 24.31
CA ALA A 76 16.28 6.50 24.20
C ALA A 76 17.07 7.63 24.91
N SER A 77 18.06 7.26 25.69
CA SER A 77 18.92 8.21 26.40
C SER A 77 19.81 9.06 25.46
N ASP A 78 20.21 8.47 24.34
CA ASP A 78 21.06 9.12 23.33
C ASP A 78 20.20 9.96 22.37
N PRO A 79 20.48 11.30 22.26
CA PRO A 79 19.76 12.18 21.34
C PRO A 79 19.86 11.77 19.88
N GLU A 80 21.01 11.25 19.42
CA GLU A 80 21.21 10.78 18.03
C GLU A 80 20.29 9.60 17.72
N ILE A 81 20.13 8.66 18.67
CA ILE A 81 19.21 7.54 18.51
C ILE A 81 17.77 8.04 18.41
N ARG A 82 17.37 9.01 19.26
CA ARG A 82 16.02 9.58 19.21
C ARG A 82 15.71 10.20 17.86
N GLU A 83 16.62 11.03 17.35
CA GLU A 83 16.48 11.73 16.07
C GLU A 83 16.33 10.74 14.92
N ARG A 84 17.25 9.79 14.80
CA ARG A 84 17.21 8.77 13.75
C ARG A 84 15.98 7.87 13.82
N CYS A 85 15.57 7.51 15.02
CA CYS A 85 14.33 6.73 15.18
C CYS A 85 13.11 7.53 14.76
N TYR A 86 13.06 8.84 15.04
CA TYR A 86 12.00 9.72 14.60
C TYR A 86 11.97 9.87 13.07
N GLU A 87 13.11 10.02 12.42
CA GLU A 87 13.22 10.08 10.96
C GLU A 87 12.75 8.77 10.29
N ILE A 88 13.19 7.62 10.82
CA ILE A 88 12.77 6.32 10.31
C ILE A 88 11.25 6.14 10.51
N LEU A 89 10.73 6.48 11.68
CA LEU A 89 9.29 6.44 11.96
C LEU A 89 8.52 7.29 10.94
N ARG A 90 9.03 8.49 10.62
CA ARG A 90 8.44 9.36 9.62
C ARG A 90 8.34 8.68 8.25
N ILE A 91 9.43 8.07 7.79
CA ILE A 91 9.48 7.33 6.52
C ILE A 91 8.45 6.19 6.51
N LEU A 92 8.31 5.45 7.61
CA LEU A 92 7.37 4.34 7.71
C LEU A 92 5.91 4.81 7.69
N VAL A 93 5.59 5.90 8.39
CA VAL A 93 4.25 6.47 8.42
C VAL A 93 3.89 7.11 7.08
N ASP A 94 4.84 7.74 6.39
CA ASP A 94 4.65 8.24 5.03
C ASP A 94 4.38 7.09 4.05
N ALA A 95 5.07 5.94 4.21
CA ALA A 95 4.79 4.75 3.41
C ALA A 95 3.39 4.13 3.72
N GLU A 96 2.90 4.23 4.96
CA GLU A 96 1.54 3.86 5.33
C GLU A 96 0.53 4.81 4.65
N TYR A 97 0.76 6.13 4.72
CA TYR A 97 -0.05 7.14 4.04
C TYR A 97 -0.20 6.85 2.54
N MET A 98 0.87 6.44 1.87
CA MET A 98 0.83 6.11 0.44
C MET A 98 0.02 4.85 0.09
N LYS A 99 -0.34 4.02 1.08
CA LYS A 99 -1.22 2.85 0.92
C LYS A 99 -2.68 3.14 1.23
N GLU A 100 -2.95 4.28 1.86
CA GLU A 100 -4.28 4.72 2.23
C GLU A 100 -4.87 5.68 1.18
N GLY A 101 -6.20 5.85 1.21
CA GLY A 101 -6.91 6.77 0.34
C GLY A 101 -7.43 6.14 -0.95
N GLU A 102 -7.68 6.96 -1.95
CA GLU A 102 -8.29 6.58 -3.23
C GLU A 102 -7.24 6.11 -4.24
N GLY A 103 -7.64 5.16 -5.11
CA GLY A 103 -6.81 4.74 -6.23
C GLY A 103 -6.67 5.83 -7.29
N TYR A 104 -5.55 5.77 -8.02
CA TYR A 104 -5.20 6.75 -9.03
C TYR A 104 -4.41 6.12 -10.18
N ILE A 105 -4.71 6.54 -11.41
CA ILE A 105 -4.02 6.07 -12.62
C ILE A 105 -3.12 7.17 -13.22
N GLY A 106 -3.55 8.43 -13.16
CA GLY A 106 -2.77 9.56 -13.69
C GLY A 106 -3.02 9.85 -15.17
N VAL A 107 -4.25 9.62 -15.64
CA VAL A 107 -4.68 9.95 -17.00
C VAL A 107 -5.77 11.01 -16.99
N ALA A 108 -5.77 11.92 -17.97
CA ALA A 108 -6.92 12.76 -18.25
C ALA A 108 -7.78 12.12 -19.33
N LEU A 109 -9.09 12.23 -19.17
CA LEU A 109 -10.10 11.59 -20.02
C LEU A 109 -10.91 12.64 -20.75
N ALA A 110 -11.30 12.35 -21.98
CA ALA A 110 -12.24 13.19 -22.72
C ALA A 110 -13.54 13.39 -21.95
N LEU A 111 -14.18 14.53 -22.15
CA LEU A 111 -15.45 14.88 -21.51
C LEU A 111 -16.59 14.00 -22.02
N ASN A 112 -16.55 13.65 -23.31
CA ASN A 112 -17.58 12.87 -23.97
C ASN A 112 -17.10 11.45 -24.20
N ASP A 113 -17.95 10.48 -23.88
CA ASP A 113 -17.73 9.08 -24.21
C ASP A 113 -17.94 8.87 -25.73
N GLU A 114 -17.21 7.93 -26.30
CA GLU A 114 -17.35 7.52 -27.70
C GLU A 114 -18.05 6.18 -27.81
N ILE A 115 -18.86 5.99 -28.83
CA ILE A 115 -19.49 4.69 -29.12
C ILE A 115 -18.70 4.01 -30.22
N LEU A 116 -18.24 2.80 -29.95
CA LEU A 116 -17.47 2.01 -30.92
C LEU A 116 -17.75 0.51 -30.75
N THR A 117 -17.51 -0.24 -31.83
CA THR A 117 -17.52 -1.69 -31.80
C THR A 117 -16.11 -2.20 -31.57
N VAL A 118 -15.89 -2.87 -30.45
CA VAL A 118 -14.61 -3.50 -30.11
C VAL A 118 -14.48 -4.81 -30.88
N PRO A 119 -13.31 -5.14 -31.44
CA PRO A 119 -13.08 -6.43 -32.07
C PRO A 119 -13.53 -7.60 -31.19
N GLY A 120 -14.36 -8.49 -31.74
CA GLY A 120 -14.98 -9.61 -31.02
C GLY A 120 -16.32 -9.31 -30.36
N ASP A 121 -16.76 -8.06 -30.29
CA ASP A 121 -18.07 -7.70 -29.74
C ASP A 121 -19.18 -7.77 -30.80
N LEU A 122 -20.35 -8.25 -30.39
CA LEU A 122 -21.57 -8.27 -31.20
C LEU A 122 -22.33 -6.94 -31.20
N LYS A 123 -22.08 -6.08 -30.21
CA LYS A 123 -22.78 -4.80 -30.01
C LYS A 123 -21.80 -3.69 -29.66
N PRO A 124 -22.05 -2.45 -30.14
CA PRO A 124 -21.26 -1.31 -29.71
C PRO A 124 -21.26 -1.12 -28.19
N ARG A 125 -20.20 -0.54 -27.68
CA ARG A 125 -20.09 -0.11 -26.28
C ARG A 125 -19.55 1.32 -26.21
N TYR A 126 -19.72 1.93 -25.04
CA TYR A 126 -19.08 3.21 -24.76
C TYR A 126 -17.59 2.99 -24.43
N ALA A 127 -16.77 3.90 -24.89
CA ALA A 127 -15.33 3.92 -24.67
C ALA A 127 -14.90 5.33 -24.29
N ILE A 128 -13.78 5.43 -23.60
CA ILE A 128 -13.29 6.67 -23.02
C ILE A 128 -11.92 6.98 -23.64
N ARG A 129 -11.81 8.13 -24.31
CA ARG A 129 -10.55 8.55 -24.90
C ARG A 129 -9.62 9.11 -23.84
N VAL A 130 -8.38 8.63 -23.84
CA VAL A 130 -7.27 9.22 -23.08
C VAL A 130 -6.77 10.45 -23.82
N ILE A 131 -6.84 11.63 -23.21
CA ILE A 131 -6.40 12.91 -23.79
C ILE A 131 -5.08 13.40 -23.20
N GLU A 132 -4.60 12.81 -22.10
CA GLU A 132 -3.31 13.09 -21.50
C GLU A 132 -2.88 11.91 -20.64
N VAL A 133 -1.60 11.59 -20.64
CA VAL A 133 -0.97 10.70 -19.67
C VAL A 133 0.08 11.51 -18.93
N ARG A 134 -0.06 11.61 -17.62
CA ARG A 134 0.85 12.39 -16.78
C ARG A 134 2.13 11.63 -16.54
N ALA A 135 3.25 12.35 -16.55
CA ALA A 135 4.56 11.78 -16.24
C ALA A 135 4.62 11.26 -14.79
N ASP A 136 5.45 10.27 -14.56
CA ASP A 136 5.68 9.64 -13.25
C ASP A 136 4.41 9.07 -12.59
N THR A 137 3.46 8.61 -13.41
CA THR A 137 2.18 8.06 -12.92
C THR A 137 2.01 6.57 -13.24
N PRO A 138 1.11 5.88 -12.52
CA PRO A 138 0.78 4.49 -12.80
C PRO A 138 0.33 4.20 -14.23
N GLY A 139 -0.38 5.13 -14.86
CA GLY A 139 -0.84 4.99 -16.24
C GLY A 139 0.33 4.99 -17.23
N GLU A 140 1.27 5.92 -17.05
CA GLU A 140 2.49 5.95 -17.85
C GLU A 140 3.32 4.67 -17.64
N ALA A 141 3.55 4.29 -16.38
CA ALA A 141 4.30 3.08 -16.03
C ALA A 141 3.68 1.79 -16.60
N ALA A 142 2.34 1.76 -16.73
CA ALA A 142 1.61 0.65 -17.34
C ALA A 142 1.58 0.70 -18.88
N GLY A 143 2.10 1.77 -19.50
CA GLY A 143 2.15 1.93 -20.94
C GLY A 143 0.86 2.45 -21.57
N VAL A 144 0.00 3.14 -20.81
CA VAL A 144 -1.14 3.91 -21.36
C VAL A 144 -0.59 5.03 -22.24
N GLN A 145 -1.24 5.32 -23.35
CA GLN A 145 -0.81 6.33 -24.31
C GLN A 145 -1.94 7.31 -24.64
N LEU A 146 -1.53 8.48 -25.13
CA LEU A 146 -2.46 9.47 -25.71
C LEU A 146 -3.27 8.80 -26.85
N ASN A 147 -4.57 9.10 -26.90
CA ASN A 147 -5.55 8.55 -27.82
C ASN A 147 -5.91 7.07 -27.62
N ASP A 148 -5.44 6.39 -26.58
CA ASP A 148 -6.02 5.11 -26.20
C ASP A 148 -7.52 5.25 -25.93
N MET A 149 -8.27 4.25 -26.37
CA MET A 149 -9.70 4.15 -26.03
C MET A 149 -9.87 3.12 -24.92
N ILE A 150 -10.14 3.56 -23.70
CA ILE A 150 -10.44 2.65 -22.59
C ILE A 150 -11.82 2.04 -22.83
N VAL A 151 -11.86 0.71 -22.99
CA VAL A 151 -13.06 -0.06 -23.35
C VAL A 151 -13.57 -0.93 -22.21
N ALA A 152 -12.75 -1.22 -21.19
CA ALA A 152 -13.15 -1.90 -19.98
C ALA A 152 -12.20 -1.63 -18.81
N LEU A 153 -12.70 -1.78 -17.58
CA LEU A 153 -11.92 -1.83 -16.34
C LEU A 153 -12.33 -3.09 -15.58
N GLU A 154 -11.37 -3.97 -15.30
CA GLU A 154 -11.64 -5.34 -14.84
C GLU A 154 -12.59 -6.05 -15.83
N GLU A 155 -13.64 -6.69 -15.33
CA GLU A 155 -14.67 -7.31 -16.14
C GLU A 155 -15.80 -6.31 -16.54
N GLY A 156 -15.66 -5.03 -16.11
CA GLY A 156 -16.70 -4.02 -16.33
C GLY A 156 -16.58 -3.35 -17.69
N VAL A 157 -17.63 -3.46 -18.51
CA VAL A 157 -17.79 -2.73 -19.79
C VAL A 157 -18.94 -1.74 -19.68
N TRP A 158 -18.87 -0.64 -20.42
CA TRP A 158 -19.87 0.43 -20.36
C TRP A 158 -20.88 0.28 -21.49
N ARG A 159 -22.16 0.08 -21.14
CA ARG A 159 -23.28 -0.08 -22.08
C ARG A 159 -24.13 1.17 -22.21
N ASN A 160 -23.95 2.15 -21.31
CA ASN A 160 -24.69 3.41 -21.26
C ASN A 160 -23.71 4.60 -21.21
N THR A 161 -24.22 5.80 -21.43
CA THR A 161 -23.47 7.06 -21.26
C THR A 161 -22.95 7.21 -19.83
N GLY A 162 -21.91 8.03 -19.67
CA GLY A 162 -21.28 8.30 -18.38
C GLY A 162 -20.14 7.32 -18.08
N ALA A 163 -19.59 6.64 -19.09
CA ALA A 163 -18.48 5.71 -18.93
C ALA A 163 -17.27 6.34 -18.23
N SER A 164 -16.91 7.59 -18.59
CA SER A 164 -15.80 8.32 -17.97
C SER A 164 -16.02 8.59 -16.48
N SER A 165 -17.24 8.92 -16.08
CA SER A 165 -17.58 9.12 -14.66
C SER A 165 -17.56 7.82 -13.88
N LEU A 166 -18.16 6.75 -14.42
CA LEU A 166 -18.16 5.43 -13.81
C LEU A 166 -16.72 4.87 -13.65
N PHE A 167 -15.88 5.07 -14.66
CA PHE A 167 -14.47 4.71 -14.60
C PHE A 167 -13.75 5.42 -13.44
N ARG A 168 -13.89 6.76 -13.36
CA ARG A 168 -13.25 7.55 -12.30
C ARG A 168 -13.69 7.09 -10.92
N GLU A 169 -15.00 6.93 -10.71
CA GLU A 169 -15.53 6.46 -9.43
C GLU A 169 -15.03 5.04 -9.10
N ARG A 170 -14.99 4.15 -10.08
CA ARG A 170 -14.48 2.80 -9.85
C ARG A 170 -13.02 2.80 -9.46
N VAL A 171 -12.17 3.58 -10.14
CA VAL A 171 -10.75 3.74 -9.80
C VAL A 171 -10.59 4.29 -8.38
N LYS A 172 -11.36 5.33 -8.00
CA LYS A 172 -11.31 5.91 -6.64
C LYS A 172 -11.64 4.88 -5.55
N THR A 173 -12.56 3.94 -5.81
CA THR A 173 -12.91 2.90 -4.82
C THR A 173 -11.84 1.82 -4.66
N MET A 174 -10.90 1.72 -5.59
CA MET A 174 -9.79 0.77 -5.50
C MET A 174 -8.69 1.31 -4.59
N LYS A 175 -8.00 0.42 -3.90
CA LYS A 175 -6.92 0.86 -3.00
C LYS A 175 -5.62 1.15 -3.75
N PRO A 176 -4.83 2.13 -3.29
CA PRO A 176 -3.45 2.28 -3.75
C PRO A 176 -2.66 0.97 -3.60
N ASN A 177 -1.70 0.76 -4.48
CA ASN A 177 -0.89 -0.46 -4.61
C ASN A 177 -1.67 -1.73 -5.00
N SER A 178 -3.00 -1.66 -5.22
CA SER A 178 -3.72 -2.75 -5.87
C SER A 178 -3.50 -2.72 -7.38
N HIS A 179 -3.80 -3.85 -8.03
CA HIS A 179 -3.70 -3.96 -9.48
C HIS A 179 -5.08 -3.76 -10.10
N ALA A 180 -5.12 -3.06 -11.23
CA ALA A 180 -6.29 -2.93 -12.06
C ALA A 180 -5.97 -3.46 -13.48
N LYS A 181 -6.87 -4.26 -14.04
CA LYS A 181 -6.82 -4.70 -15.43
C LYS A 181 -7.55 -3.68 -16.30
N LEU A 182 -6.85 -3.02 -17.17
CA LEU A 182 -7.38 -2.02 -18.08
C LEU A 182 -7.38 -2.57 -19.50
N SER A 183 -8.55 -2.68 -20.12
CA SER A 183 -8.63 -3.04 -21.55
C SER A 183 -8.73 -1.75 -22.36
N ILE A 184 -7.81 -1.60 -23.30
CA ILE A 184 -7.76 -0.45 -24.22
C ILE A 184 -7.85 -0.92 -25.67
N LEU A 185 -8.40 -0.07 -26.53
CA LEU A 185 -8.32 -0.22 -27.98
C LEU A 185 -7.30 0.78 -28.50
N ARG A 186 -6.24 0.28 -29.12
CA ARG A 186 -5.14 1.06 -29.73
C ARG A 186 -4.90 0.54 -31.15
N ASN A 187 -4.93 1.42 -32.14
CA ASN A 187 -4.70 1.05 -33.56
C ASN A 187 -5.58 -0.10 -34.07
N GLY A 188 -6.80 -0.23 -33.54
CA GLY A 188 -7.74 -1.30 -33.92
C GLY A 188 -7.54 -2.63 -33.17
N GLU A 189 -6.58 -2.71 -32.26
CA GLU A 189 -6.30 -3.91 -31.46
C GLU A 189 -6.66 -3.70 -30.00
N VAL A 190 -7.22 -4.72 -29.35
CA VAL A 190 -7.51 -4.71 -27.91
C VAL A 190 -6.28 -5.18 -27.16
N LEU A 191 -5.79 -4.33 -26.27
CA LEU A 191 -4.66 -4.61 -25.39
C LEU A 191 -5.13 -4.64 -23.93
N GLU A 192 -4.58 -5.57 -23.15
CA GLU A 192 -4.80 -5.62 -21.71
C GLU A 192 -3.57 -5.08 -20.98
N LEU A 193 -3.74 -4.02 -20.22
CA LEU A 193 -2.69 -3.43 -19.40
C LEU A 193 -2.97 -3.71 -17.91
N LYS A 194 -1.94 -4.14 -17.19
CA LYS A 194 -1.98 -4.28 -15.75
C LYS A 194 -1.43 -3.01 -15.11
N VAL A 195 -2.31 -2.23 -14.49
CA VAL A 195 -1.96 -0.97 -13.84
C VAL A 195 -1.84 -1.21 -12.34
N THR A 196 -0.69 -0.89 -11.74
CA THR A 196 -0.56 -0.82 -10.27
C THR A 196 -0.98 0.57 -9.83
N LEU A 197 -2.13 0.68 -9.16
CA LEU A 197 -2.70 1.97 -8.79
C LEU A 197 -1.81 2.73 -7.80
N GLY A 198 -1.65 4.02 -8.02
CA GLY A 198 -1.08 4.95 -7.05
C GLY A 198 -2.11 5.46 -6.06
N ARG A 199 -1.66 6.21 -5.07
CA ARG A 199 -2.53 7.03 -4.24
C ARG A 199 -2.93 8.29 -5.01
N ARG A 200 -4.23 8.64 -4.94
CA ARG A 200 -4.72 9.88 -5.56
C ARG A 200 -4.10 11.09 -4.87
N PRO A 201 -3.41 11.99 -5.61
CA PRO A 201 -2.89 13.22 -5.06
C PRO A 201 -3.99 14.11 -4.47
N VAL A 202 -3.67 14.86 -3.42
CA VAL A 202 -4.62 15.74 -2.72
C VAL A 202 -5.28 16.74 -3.65
N MET A 203 -4.55 17.24 -4.64
CA MET A 203 -5.03 18.24 -5.59
C MET A 203 -5.34 17.68 -6.98
N ALA A 204 -5.59 16.38 -7.10
CA ALA A 204 -5.78 15.72 -8.40
C ALA A 204 -6.91 16.33 -9.25
N ASP A 205 -7.94 16.89 -8.62
CA ASP A 205 -9.07 17.51 -9.32
C ASP A 205 -8.78 18.94 -9.82
N LEU A 206 -7.75 19.61 -9.29
CA LEU A 206 -7.41 20.99 -9.64
C LEU A 206 -6.60 21.10 -10.93
N PHE A 207 -6.02 20.00 -11.40
CA PHE A 207 -5.30 19.95 -12.68
C PHE A 207 -6.17 20.19 -13.93
N ILE A 208 -7.50 20.22 -13.78
CA ILE A 208 -8.44 20.32 -14.91
C ILE A 208 -8.37 21.69 -15.60
N ASN A 209 -7.81 22.71 -14.95
CA ASN A 209 -7.85 24.09 -15.45
C ASN A 209 -6.50 24.67 -15.88
N GLY A 210 -5.44 23.86 -16.02
CA GLY A 210 -4.13 24.33 -16.50
C GLY A 210 -3.42 25.31 -15.55
N GLN A 211 -3.83 25.40 -14.28
CA GLN A 211 -3.12 26.19 -13.27
C GLN A 211 -2.02 25.32 -12.64
N ASP A 212 -0.81 25.87 -12.59
CA ASP A 212 0.31 25.30 -11.85
C ASP A 212 0.04 25.46 -10.34
N PHE A 213 -0.51 24.44 -9.73
CA PHE A 213 -0.58 24.34 -8.27
C PHE A 213 0.68 23.68 -7.76
N ASP A 214 1.22 24.17 -6.66
CA ASP A 214 2.32 23.52 -5.94
C ASP A 214 1.82 22.23 -5.27
N THR A 215 1.69 21.21 -6.10
CA THR A 215 1.21 19.88 -5.69
C THR A 215 2.19 19.20 -4.75
N GLU A 216 3.49 19.50 -4.85
CA GLU A 216 4.51 18.94 -3.99
C GLU A 216 4.36 19.48 -2.55
N THR A 217 4.17 20.79 -2.41
CA THR A 217 3.91 21.39 -1.08
C THR A 217 2.61 20.87 -0.48
N ALA A 218 1.51 20.80 -1.26
CA ALA A 218 0.24 20.27 -0.75
C ALA A 218 0.35 18.81 -0.30
N GLU A 219 1.06 17.98 -1.04
CA GLU A 219 1.27 16.58 -0.68
C GLU A 219 2.16 16.42 0.55
N ARG A 220 3.18 17.27 0.70
CA ARG A 220 4.02 17.32 1.91
C ARG A 220 3.22 17.73 3.13
N GLU A 221 2.39 18.77 3.03
CA GLU A 221 1.50 19.21 4.11
C GLU A 221 0.50 18.12 4.50
N ALA A 222 -0.08 17.40 3.54
CA ALA A 222 -0.98 16.30 3.81
C ALA A 222 -0.31 15.14 4.57
N LYS A 223 0.93 14.79 4.20
CA LYS A 223 1.75 13.82 4.94
C LYS A 223 2.04 14.31 6.36
N ASP A 224 2.35 15.59 6.54
CA ASP A 224 2.57 16.19 7.87
C ASP A 224 1.33 16.10 8.75
N VAL A 225 0.17 16.41 8.21
CA VAL A 225 -1.11 16.28 8.91
C VAL A 225 -1.39 14.83 9.28
N TYR A 226 -1.19 13.90 8.33
CA TYR A 226 -1.37 12.47 8.57
C TYR A 226 -0.44 11.98 9.69
N PHE A 227 0.83 12.34 9.65
CA PHE A 227 1.81 11.97 10.67
C PHE A 227 1.42 12.49 12.07
N LYS A 228 0.99 13.76 12.18
CA LYS A 228 0.50 14.34 13.45
C LYS A 228 -0.72 13.58 13.98
N LEU A 229 -1.67 13.23 13.12
CA LEU A 229 -2.84 12.44 13.49
C LEU A 229 -2.44 11.03 13.91
N TRP A 230 -1.50 10.41 13.20
CA TRP A 230 -0.96 9.09 13.52
C TRP A 230 -0.34 9.08 14.92
N LEU A 231 0.47 10.07 15.26
CA LEU A 231 1.06 10.25 16.60
C LEU A 231 0.00 10.48 17.67
N SER A 232 -1.01 11.32 17.41
CA SER A 232 -2.05 11.65 18.38
C SER A 232 -2.88 10.42 18.78
N LYS A 233 -3.26 9.58 17.82
CA LYS A 233 -4.01 8.34 18.07
C LYS A 233 -3.25 7.34 18.97
N ARG A 234 -1.91 7.37 18.95
CA ARG A 234 -1.08 6.46 19.73
C ARG A 234 -0.71 7.01 21.10
N LYS A 235 -0.68 8.35 21.26
CA LYS A 235 -0.55 8.99 22.59
C LYS A 235 -1.73 8.64 23.49
N THR A 236 -2.93 8.60 22.95
CA THR A 236 -4.16 8.33 23.72
C THR A 236 -4.24 6.86 24.18
N LYS A 237 -3.68 5.92 23.43
CA LYS A 237 -3.68 4.51 23.81
C LYS A 237 -2.70 4.17 24.95
N ILE A 238 -1.60 4.90 25.05
CA ILE A 238 -0.58 4.69 26.10
C ILE A 238 -1.02 5.31 27.43
N GLY A 239 -1.80 6.41 27.41
CA GLY A 239 -2.33 7.04 28.62
C GLY A 239 -3.58 6.38 29.21
N ALA A 240 -4.21 5.44 28.50
CA ALA A 240 -5.40 4.73 28.97
C ALA A 240 -5.09 3.34 29.59
N GLY A 241 -3.82 2.97 29.68
CA GLY A 241 -3.32 1.70 30.22
C GLY A 241 -2.53 1.84 31.53
N SER A 242 -2.61 2.97 32.22
CA SER A 242 -1.95 3.22 33.50
C SER A 242 -2.95 3.20 34.63
#